data_3218ca8a15adb95d7c85e483b99d3322
#
_entry.id   3218ca8a15adb95d7c85e483b99d3322
#
_cell.length_a   1.000
_cell.length_b   1.000
_cell.length_c   1.000
_cell.angle_alpha   90.00
_cell.angle_beta   90.00
_cell.angle_gamma   90.00
#
_symmetry.space_group_name_H-M   'P 1'
#
loop_
_entity.id
_entity.type
_entity.pdbx_description
1 polymer ?
#
loop_
_entity_poly.entity_id
_entity_poly.type
_entity_poly.pdbx_seq_one_letter_code
_entity_poly.pdbx_strand_id
1 'polypeptide(L)'
;MSAYRFAAVPLVLMLTAPASAQLVTHKDMSYATALAIAQGALEDCKARGYAVSVVVVDRAGANIVALRADGASPHTMENARRKSYTAMTFKMTTEEFAKRMQTEPVRAQQATLPGVIGIPGGVPVKVGNDVIAGVGLSGSPGVDEPCVRAGLAKVEDQLK
;
A
#
# COMPACT_ATOMS: atom_id res chain seq x y z
N MET A 1 45.90 65.98 21.99
CA MET A 1 44.56 65.97 21.33
C MET A 1 44.39 64.65 20.61
N SER A 2 43.66 63.69 21.22
CA SER A 2 43.50 62.34 20.67
C SER A 2 42.15 62.26 19.95
N ALA A 3 42.18 62.01 18.65
CA ALA A 3 40.97 61.89 17.80
C ALA A 3 40.46 60.47 17.80
N TYR A 4 39.34 60.21 18.46
CA TYR A 4 38.61 58.93 18.37
C TYR A 4 37.88 58.83 17.04
N ARG A 5 38.33 57.87 16.19
CA ARG A 5 37.63 57.48 14.96
C ARG A 5 36.56 56.45 15.31
N PHE A 6 35.30 56.82 15.26
CA PHE A 6 34.17 55.88 15.30
C PHE A 6 34.12 55.11 13.98
N ALA A 7 34.38 53.81 14.03
CA ALA A 7 34.12 52.90 12.90
C ALA A 7 32.62 52.54 12.92
N ALA A 8 31.89 52.95 11.90
CA ALA A 8 30.50 52.51 11.68
C ALA A 8 30.49 51.07 11.20
N VAL A 9 29.94 50.16 12.01
CA VAL A 9 29.69 48.76 11.66
C VAL A 9 28.39 48.72 10.85
N PRO A 10 28.40 48.23 9.58
CA PRO A 10 27.17 48.10 8.80
C PRO A 10 26.30 46.99 9.42
N LEU A 11 25.07 47.34 9.80
CA LEU A 11 24.03 46.40 10.22
C LEU A 11 23.51 45.69 8.97
N VAL A 12 23.95 44.43 8.75
CA VAL A 12 23.42 43.57 7.68
C VAL A 12 22.05 43.03 8.12
N LEU A 13 20.97 43.60 7.59
CA LEU A 13 19.62 43.09 7.76
C LEU A 13 19.51 41.80 6.93
N MET A 14 19.59 40.62 7.57
CA MET A 14 19.24 39.35 6.91
C MET A 14 17.71 39.30 6.69
N LEU A 15 17.30 39.48 5.46
CA LEU A 15 15.91 39.21 5.03
C LEU A 15 15.69 37.70 5.10
N THR A 16 15.03 37.21 6.13
CA THR A 16 14.52 35.84 6.19
C THR A 16 13.33 35.74 5.28
N ALA A 17 13.49 35.12 4.09
CA ALA A 17 12.36 34.76 3.26
C ALA A 17 11.44 33.80 4.03
N PRO A 18 10.10 33.97 4.00
CA PRO A 18 9.18 33.04 4.64
C PRO A 18 9.35 31.66 3.98
N ALA A 19 9.60 30.64 4.81
CA ALA A 19 9.61 29.26 4.33
C ALA A 19 8.18 28.92 3.86
N SER A 20 7.99 28.80 2.54
CA SER A 20 6.73 28.36 1.97
C SER A 20 6.56 26.87 2.24
N ALA A 21 5.62 26.51 3.12
CA ALA A 21 5.23 25.12 3.31
C ALA A 21 4.58 24.60 2.03
N GLN A 22 5.19 23.59 1.39
CA GLN A 22 4.62 22.95 0.21
C GLN A 22 3.70 21.81 0.64
N LEU A 23 2.46 21.82 0.13
CA LEU A 23 1.54 20.71 0.23
C LEU A 23 1.93 19.65 -0.81
N VAL A 24 2.00 18.40 -0.36
CA VAL A 24 2.22 17.25 -1.27
C VAL A 24 0.88 16.82 -1.82
N THR A 25 0.77 16.74 -3.15
CA THR A 25 -0.40 16.17 -3.84
C THR A 25 -0.04 14.79 -4.38
N HIS A 26 -0.95 13.83 -4.23
CA HIS A 26 -0.79 12.48 -4.75
C HIS A 26 -2.14 11.90 -5.19
N LYS A 27 -2.09 10.88 -6.05
CA LYS A 27 -3.27 10.10 -6.41
C LYS A 27 -3.59 9.13 -5.29
N ASP A 28 -4.87 8.97 -4.97
CA ASP A 28 -5.37 8.00 -4.00
C ASP A 28 -6.43 7.10 -4.61
N MET A 29 -6.57 5.90 -4.03
CA MET A 29 -7.61 4.95 -4.39
C MET A 29 -8.98 5.46 -3.95
N SER A 30 -9.93 5.58 -4.88
CA SER A 30 -11.32 5.88 -4.52
C SER A 30 -12.02 4.66 -3.91
N TYR A 31 -13.01 4.90 -3.04
CA TYR A 31 -13.86 3.84 -2.51
C TYR A 31 -14.53 3.02 -3.63
N ALA A 32 -15.06 3.68 -4.66
CA ALA A 32 -15.75 3.00 -5.76
C ALA A 32 -14.83 2.03 -6.52
N THR A 33 -13.61 2.48 -6.84
CA THR A 33 -12.60 1.63 -7.51
C THR A 33 -12.15 0.48 -6.61
N ALA A 34 -11.90 0.76 -5.31
CA ALA A 34 -11.54 -0.27 -4.33
C ALA A 34 -12.63 -1.34 -4.19
N LEU A 35 -13.89 -0.94 -4.15
CA LEU A 35 -15.04 -1.85 -4.07
C LEU A 35 -15.16 -2.71 -5.33
N ALA A 36 -15.00 -2.13 -6.52
CA ALA A 36 -15.04 -2.87 -7.77
C ALA A 36 -13.94 -3.94 -7.86
N ILE A 37 -12.71 -3.60 -7.43
CA ILE A 37 -11.60 -4.55 -7.33
C ILE A 37 -11.95 -5.70 -6.37
N ALA A 38 -12.42 -5.36 -5.15
CA ALA A 38 -12.70 -6.35 -4.12
C ALA A 38 -13.85 -7.30 -4.53
N GLN A 39 -14.91 -6.78 -5.13
CA GLN A 39 -16.03 -7.58 -5.64
C GLN A 39 -15.58 -8.48 -6.79
N GLY A 40 -14.84 -7.95 -7.77
CA GLY A 40 -14.34 -8.74 -8.89
C GLY A 40 -13.42 -9.88 -8.46
N ALA A 41 -12.55 -9.64 -7.46
CA ALA A 41 -11.69 -10.67 -6.90
C ALA A 41 -12.51 -11.76 -6.15
N LEU A 42 -13.51 -11.35 -5.40
CA LEU A 42 -14.39 -12.26 -4.66
C LEU A 42 -15.23 -13.12 -5.62
N GLU A 43 -15.78 -12.52 -6.69
CA GLU A 43 -16.54 -13.21 -7.73
C GLU A 43 -15.70 -14.26 -8.48
N ASP A 44 -14.46 -13.92 -8.85
CA ASP A 44 -13.56 -14.85 -9.53
C ASP A 44 -13.22 -16.06 -8.65
N CYS A 45 -12.87 -15.82 -7.37
CA CYS A 45 -12.63 -16.90 -6.42
C CYS A 45 -13.87 -17.76 -6.18
N LYS A 46 -15.06 -17.15 -6.08
CA LYS A 46 -16.33 -17.87 -5.95
C LYS A 46 -16.60 -18.76 -7.16
N ALA A 47 -16.35 -18.27 -8.37
CA ALA A 47 -16.49 -19.05 -9.60
C ALA A 47 -15.54 -20.27 -9.64
N ARG A 48 -14.41 -20.20 -8.93
CA ARG A 48 -13.46 -21.30 -8.73
C ARG A 48 -13.81 -22.22 -7.54
N GLY A 49 -14.92 -21.96 -6.84
CA GLY A 49 -15.37 -22.78 -5.71
C GLY A 49 -14.78 -22.41 -4.36
N TYR A 50 -14.17 -21.23 -4.22
CA TYR A 50 -13.55 -20.77 -2.97
C TYR A 50 -14.38 -19.69 -2.26
N ALA A 51 -14.47 -19.79 -0.92
CA ALA A 51 -15.00 -18.76 -0.05
C ALA A 51 -13.83 -18.00 0.59
N VAL A 52 -13.70 -16.71 0.25
CA VAL A 52 -12.51 -15.90 0.56
C VAL A 52 -12.85 -14.59 1.25
N SER A 53 -11.84 -13.96 1.82
CA SER A 53 -11.87 -12.56 2.26
C SER A 53 -10.95 -11.71 1.38
N VAL A 54 -11.39 -10.48 1.09
CA VAL A 54 -10.63 -9.49 0.31
C VAL A 54 -10.56 -8.19 1.09
N VAL A 55 -9.37 -7.59 1.16
CA VAL A 55 -9.15 -6.27 1.77
C VAL A 55 -8.38 -5.39 0.80
N VAL A 56 -8.84 -4.15 0.64
CA VAL A 56 -8.13 -3.08 -0.07
C VAL A 56 -7.71 -2.02 0.95
N VAL A 57 -6.43 -1.67 0.96
CA VAL A 57 -5.88 -0.60 1.81
C VAL A 57 -5.40 0.57 0.97
N ASP A 58 -5.45 1.77 1.55
CA ASP A 58 -4.92 3.00 0.97
C ASP A 58 -3.39 3.12 1.11
N ARG A 59 -2.84 4.27 0.72
CA ARG A 59 -1.39 4.58 0.84
C ARG A 59 -0.87 4.60 2.27
N ALA A 60 -1.72 4.85 3.26
CA ALA A 60 -1.39 4.82 4.68
C ALA A 60 -1.54 3.41 5.29
N GLY A 61 -2.01 2.44 4.52
CA GLY A 61 -2.28 1.08 4.98
C GLY A 61 -3.60 0.94 5.74
N ALA A 62 -4.47 1.97 5.69
CA ALA A 62 -5.80 1.90 6.28
C ALA A 62 -6.80 1.21 5.34
N ASN A 63 -7.76 0.47 5.91
CA ASN A 63 -8.75 -0.23 5.10
C ASN A 63 -9.70 0.76 4.42
N ILE A 64 -9.82 0.65 3.09
CA ILE A 64 -10.87 1.30 2.30
C ILE A 64 -12.08 0.37 2.22
N VAL A 65 -11.84 -0.92 1.89
CA VAL A 65 -12.87 -1.95 1.73
C VAL A 65 -12.38 -3.25 2.35
N ALA A 66 -13.27 -3.94 3.06
CA ALA A 66 -13.06 -5.28 3.57
C ALA A 66 -14.32 -6.12 3.34
N LEU A 67 -14.20 -7.16 2.54
CA LEU A 67 -15.31 -8.07 2.20
C LEU A 67 -14.95 -9.49 2.62
N ARG A 68 -15.94 -10.20 3.17
CA ARG A 68 -15.83 -11.62 3.50
C ARG A 68 -17.00 -12.38 2.90
N ALA A 69 -16.70 -13.40 2.11
CA ALA A 69 -17.72 -14.28 1.55
C ALA A 69 -18.33 -15.15 2.66
N ASP A 70 -19.58 -15.57 2.45
CA ASP A 70 -20.23 -16.56 3.29
C ASP A 70 -19.40 -17.85 3.28
N GLY A 71 -19.19 -18.42 4.46
CA GLY A 71 -18.39 -19.62 4.63
C GLY A 71 -16.86 -19.43 4.62
N ALA A 72 -16.34 -18.22 4.38
CA ALA A 72 -14.91 -17.96 4.51
C ALA A 72 -14.47 -18.10 5.99
N SER A 73 -13.33 -18.77 6.19
CA SER A 73 -12.78 -19.01 7.51
C SER A 73 -12.44 -17.72 8.27
N PRO A 74 -12.58 -17.66 9.61
CA PRO A 74 -12.40 -16.42 10.38
C PRO A 74 -11.03 -15.74 10.19
N HIS A 75 -9.95 -16.49 10.09
CA HIS A 75 -8.59 -15.97 9.95
C HIS A 75 -8.33 -15.30 8.59
N THR A 76 -9.15 -15.59 7.56
CA THR A 76 -8.92 -15.10 6.20
C THR A 76 -9.00 -13.59 6.08
N MET A 77 -9.86 -12.94 6.89
CA MET A 77 -9.97 -11.48 6.91
C MET A 77 -8.68 -10.81 7.38
N GLU A 78 -8.09 -11.32 8.48
CA GLU A 78 -6.83 -10.78 8.99
C GLU A 78 -5.66 -11.09 8.04
N ASN A 79 -5.62 -12.28 7.45
CA ASN A 79 -4.62 -12.61 6.45
C ASN A 79 -4.73 -11.69 5.22
N ALA A 80 -5.94 -11.45 4.70
CA ALA A 80 -6.17 -10.54 3.57
C ALA A 80 -5.69 -9.12 3.90
N ARG A 81 -6.02 -8.60 5.09
CA ARG A 81 -5.55 -7.29 5.57
C ARG A 81 -4.02 -7.22 5.62
N ARG A 82 -3.35 -8.22 6.18
CA ARG A 82 -1.89 -8.25 6.27
C ARG A 82 -1.23 -8.37 4.89
N LYS A 83 -1.81 -9.15 3.98
CA LYS A 83 -1.33 -9.26 2.59
C LYS A 83 -1.45 -7.94 1.84
N SER A 84 -2.60 -7.25 1.95
CA SER A 84 -2.78 -5.93 1.31
C SER A 84 -1.82 -4.89 1.86
N TYR A 85 -1.66 -4.83 3.19
CA TYR A 85 -0.71 -3.94 3.86
C TYR A 85 0.74 -4.21 3.43
N THR A 86 1.15 -5.48 3.38
CA THR A 86 2.51 -5.86 2.95
C THR A 86 2.75 -5.45 1.51
N ALA A 87 1.80 -5.73 0.60
CA ALA A 87 1.95 -5.40 -0.81
C ALA A 87 2.07 -3.88 -1.04
N MET A 88 1.25 -3.07 -0.35
CA MET A 88 1.32 -1.62 -0.41
C MET A 88 2.64 -1.09 0.16
N THR A 89 3.03 -1.54 1.36
CA THR A 89 4.21 -1.04 2.08
C THR A 89 5.51 -1.34 1.36
N PHE A 90 5.67 -2.58 0.88
CA PHE A 90 6.89 -3.01 0.20
C PHE A 90 6.86 -2.83 -1.32
N LYS A 91 5.72 -2.38 -1.88
CA LYS A 91 5.52 -2.06 -3.31
C LYS A 91 5.79 -3.25 -4.24
N MET A 92 5.56 -4.47 -3.75
CA MET A 92 5.75 -5.73 -4.45
C MET A 92 4.64 -6.72 -4.05
N THR A 93 4.47 -7.80 -4.80
CA THR A 93 3.53 -8.85 -4.40
C THR A 93 4.02 -9.54 -3.11
N THR A 94 3.09 -10.12 -2.35
CA THR A 94 3.49 -10.85 -1.15
C THR A 94 4.21 -12.17 -1.47
N GLU A 95 4.09 -12.68 -2.70
CA GLU A 95 4.91 -13.79 -3.19
C GLU A 95 6.37 -13.36 -3.37
N GLU A 96 6.60 -12.23 -4.07
CA GLU A 96 7.93 -11.63 -4.22
C GLU A 96 8.55 -11.30 -2.86
N PHE A 97 7.74 -10.75 -1.94
CA PHE A 97 8.18 -10.48 -0.57
C PHE A 97 8.62 -11.75 0.14
N ALA A 98 7.80 -12.82 0.11
CA ALA A 98 8.14 -14.10 0.74
C ALA A 98 9.44 -14.69 0.17
N LYS A 99 9.60 -14.67 -1.16
CA LYS A 99 10.83 -15.13 -1.82
C LYS A 99 12.05 -14.32 -1.39
N ARG A 100 11.90 -12.99 -1.31
CA ARG A 100 12.97 -12.10 -0.86
C ARG A 100 13.40 -12.37 0.59
N MET A 101 12.46 -12.65 1.50
CA MET A 101 12.78 -13.00 2.89
C MET A 101 13.55 -14.32 3.00
N GLN A 102 13.36 -15.25 2.06
CA GLN A 102 14.10 -16.53 2.02
C GLN A 102 15.51 -16.35 1.45
N THR A 103 15.69 -15.46 0.48
CA THR A 103 16.97 -15.28 -0.24
C THR A 103 17.87 -14.23 0.38
N GLU A 104 17.33 -13.30 1.19
CA GLU A 104 18.05 -12.20 1.83
C GLU A 104 17.91 -12.26 3.36
N PRO A 105 18.71 -13.07 4.08
CA PRO A 105 18.55 -13.30 5.53
C PRO A 105 18.55 -12.02 6.38
N VAL A 106 19.31 -10.99 5.98
CA VAL A 106 19.35 -9.69 6.67
C VAL A 106 17.96 -9.01 6.66
N ARG A 107 17.16 -9.27 5.63
CA ARG A 107 15.81 -8.70 5.49
C ARG A 107 14.72 -9.56 6.09
N ALA A 108 15.03 -10.80 6.48
CA ALA A 108 14.03 -11.74 7.03
C ALA A 108 13.30 -11.18 8.26
N GLN A 109 13.96 -10.32 9.03
CA GLN A 109 13.35 -9.64 10.18
C GLN A 109 12.19 -8.68 9.78
N GLN A 110 12.11 -8.23 8.54
CA GLN A 110 10.98 -7.42 8.07
C GLN A 110 9.64 -8.17 8.16
N ALA A 111 9.67 -9.50 8.09
CA ALA A 111 8.48 -10.33 8.25
C ALA A 111 7.92 -10.32 9.68
N THR A 112 8.68 -9.83 10.68
CA THR A 112 8.24 -9.72 12.08
C THR A 112 7.57 -8.37 12.39
N LEU A 113 7.58 -7.41 11.44
CA LEU A 113 6.92 -6.13 11.63
C LEU A 113 5.39 -6.31 11.78
N PRO A 114 4.76 -5.54 12.68
CA PRO A 114 3.30 -5.61 12.85
C PRO A 114 2.56 -5.41 11.53
N GLY A 115 1.60 -6.30 11.26
CA GLY A 115 0.79 -6.23 10.04
C GLY A 115 1.44 -6.77 8.78
N VAL A 116 2.72 -7.16 8.80
CA VAL A 116 3.43 -7.73 7.65
C VAL A 116 3.26 -9.25 7.61
N ILE A 117 3.11 -9.81 6.40
CA ILE A 117 3.03 -11.25 6.18
C ILE A 117 3.60 -11.64 4.81
N GLY A 118 4.43 -12.70 4.79
CA GLY A 118 5.01 -13.27 3.56
C GLY A 118 4.22 -14.47 3.06
N ILE A 119 2.93 -14.31 2.84
CA ILE A 119 2.05 -15.35 2.25
C ILE A 119 1.48 -14.81 0.94
N PRO A 120 1.60 -15.52 -0.20
CA PRO A 120 1.09 -15.08 -1.51
C PRO A 120 -0.39 -14.68 -1.48
N GLY A 121 -0.79 -13.70 -2.32
CA GLY A 121 -2.16 -13.21 -2.46
C GLY A 121 -2.34 -11.72 -2.13
N GLY A 122 -1.24 -10.98 -1.92
CA GLY A 122 -1.22 -9.52 -1.85
C GLY A 122 -0.60 -8.91 -3.09
N VAL A 123 -1.25 -7.91 -3.68
CA VAL A 123 -0.81 -7.22 -4.91
C VAL A 123 -0.85 -5.71 -4.72
N PRO A 124 0.24 -4.98 -5.05
CA PRO A 124 0.21 -3.52 -5.03
C PRO A 124 -0.59 -2.98 -6.21
N VAL A 125 -1.41 -1.96 -5.97
CA VAL A 125 -2.13 -1.24 -7.02
C VAL A 125 -1.32 -0.04 -7.46
N LYS A 126 -1.05 0.07 -8.76
CA LYS A 126 -0.18 1.09 -9.32
C LYS A 126 -0.93 1.97 -10.31
N VAL A 127 -0.55 3.27 -10.34
CA VAL A 127 -0.88 4.21 -11.42
C VAL A 127 0.45 4.79 -11.91
N GLY A 128 0.86 4.41 -13.11
CA GLY A 128 2.22 4.64 -13.55
C GLY A 128 3.23 3.95 -12.64
N ASN A 129 4.17 4.71 -12.09
CA ASN A 129 5.19 4.19 -11.14
C ASN A 129 4.76 4.28 -9.65
N ASP A 130 3.64 4.94 -9.37
CA ASP A 130 3.17 5.14 -8.00
C ASP A 130 2.32 3.98 -7.50
N VAL A 131 2.65 3.43 -6.35
CA VAL A 131 1.76 2.53 -5.61
C VAL A 131 0.79 3.38 -4.80
N ILE A 132 -0.50 3.25 -5.11
CA ILE A 132 -1.57 4.05 -4.51
C ILE A 132 -2.43 3.26 -3.52
N ALA A 133 -2.35 1.93 -3.56
CA ALA A 133 -3.13 1.04 -2.70
C ALA A 133 -2.49 -0.36 -2.65
N GLY A 134 -3.01 -1.21 -1.79
CA GLY A 134 -2.74 -2.65 -1.78
C GLY A 134 -4.03 -3.45 -1.75
N VAL A 135 -4.06 -4.58 -2.44
CA VAL A 135 -5.16 -5.54 -2.38
C VAL A 135 -4.63 -6.85 -1.83
N GLY A 136 -5.35 -7.43 -0.87
CA GLY A 136 -5.01 -8.74 -0.31
C GLY A 136 -6.23 -9.65 -0.32
N LEU A 137 -6.01 -10.92 -0.63
CA LEU A 137 -7.03 -11.96 -0.63
C LEU A 137 -6.52 -13.18 0.14
N SER A 138 -7.41 -13.85 0.83
CA SER A 138 -7.09 -15.09 1.55
C SER A 138 -8.30 -16.02 1.61
N GLY A 139 -8.01 -17.31 1.49
CA GLY A 139 -9.01 -18.39 1.56
C GLY A 139 -8.93 -19.38 0.41
N SER A 140 -8.08 -19.14 -0.59
CA SER A 140 -7.87 -20.02 -1.74
C SER A 140 -6.38 -20.29 -1.97
N PRO A 141 -5.74 -21.16 -1.18
CA PRO A 141 -4.31 -21.42 -1.25
C PRO A 141 -3.83 -21.72 -2.67
N GLY A 142 -2.80 -20.96 -3.12
CA GLY A 142 -2.26 -21.06 -4.48
C GLY A 142 -3.08 -20.32 -5.55
N VAL A 143 -4.29 -19.81 -5.22
CA VAL A 143 -5.19 -19.11 -6.15
C VAL A 143 -5.50 -17.67 -5.70
N ASP A 144 -5.08 -17.27 -4.50
CA ASP A 144 -5.35 -15.95 -3.92
C ASP A 144 -4.94 -14.81 -4.88
N GLU A 145 -3.72 -14.82 -5.40
CA GLU A 145 -3.23 -13.78 -6.30
C GLU A 145 -3.93 -13.75 -7.67
N PRO A 146 -4.16 -14.86 -8.37
CA PRO A 146 -5.00 -14.90 -9.56
C PRO A 146 -6.36 -14.22 -9.40
N CYS A 147 -7.08 -14.46 -8.29
CA CYS A 147 -8.35 -13.79 -8.02
C CYS A 147 -8.20 -12.28 -7.82
N VAL A 148 -7.15 -11.83 -7.12
CA VAL A 148 -6.84 -10.39 -6.98
C VAL A 148 -6.61 -9.76 -8.34
N ARG A 149 -5.84 -10.41 -9.21
CA ARG A 149 -5.56 -9.92 -10.57
C ARG A 149 -6.81 -9.84 -11.43
N ALA A 150 -7.75 -10.78 -11.28
CA ALA A 150 -9.05 -10.72 -11.95
C ALA A 150 -9.87 -9.50 -11.47
N GLY A 151 -9.84 -9.18 -10.18
CA GLY A 151 -10.46 -7.96 -9.64
C GLY A 151 -9.81 -6.69 -10.20
N LEU A 152 -8.48 -6.62 -10.26
CA LEU A 152 -7.74 -5.48 -10.82
C LEU A 152 -8.06 -5.26 -12.32
N ALA A 153 -8.24 -6.32 -13.08
CA ALA A 153 -8.59 -6.25 -14.49
C ALA A 153 -9.95 -5.56 -14.75
N LYS A 154 -10.87 -5.58 -13.75
CA LYS A 154 -12.18 -4.88 -13.87
C LYS A 154 -12.06 -3.36 -13.92
N VAL A 155 -10.94 -2.82 -13.45
CA VAL A 155 -10.72 -1.37 -13.32
C VAL A 155 -9.44 -0.88 -14.03
N GLU A 156 -8.87 -1.71 -14.90
CA GLU A 156 -7.59 -1.44 -15.56
C GLU A 156 -7.57 -0.06 -16.25
N ASP A 157 -8.68 0.34 -16.88
CA ASP A 157 -8.79 1.64 -17.55
C ASP A 157 -8.76 2.84 -16.59
N GLN A 158 -9.08 2.63 -15.32
CA GLN A 158 -9.06 3.66 -14.27
C GLN A 158 -7.68 3.81 -13.63
N LEU A 159 -6.76 2.88 -13.86
CA LEU A 159 -5.43 2.81 -13.25
C LEU A 159 -4.31 3.30 -14.21
N LYS A 160 -4.65 4.04 -15.23
CA LYS A 160 -3.73 4.63 -16.23
C LYS A 160 -3.27 6.03 -15.86
#